data_4888ffbe3795785adba2464073ecb124
#
_entry.id   4888ffbe3795785adba2464073ecb124
#
_cell.length_a   1.000
_cell.length_b   1.000
_cell.length_c   1.000
_cell.angle_alpha   90.00
_cell.angle_beta   90.00
_cell.angle_gamma   90.00
#
_symmetry.space_group_name_H-M   'P 1'
#
loop_
_entity.id
_entity.type
_entity.pdbx_description
1 polymer ?
#
loop_
_entity_poly.entity_id
_entity_poly.type
_entity_poly.pdbx_seq_one_letter_code
_entity_poly.pdbx_strand_id
1 'polypeptide(L)'
;MLKIITINTNGIRSAVNKGFHLWLAKQDADIVCIQELKAQPSEVPDEINLDGTFYRYVHCAEKKGYSGCAVLSRKKPDEVIIGFGNEEFDREGRCVEVRFNNL
;
A
#
# COMPACT_ATOMS: atom_id res chain seq x y z
N MET A 1 0.85 21.09 -4.94
CA MET A 1 2.04 20.44 -4.36
C MET A 1 1.79 18.96 -4.19
N LEU A 2 2.72 18.15 -4.65
CA LEU A 2 2.64 16.69 -4.50
C LEU A 2 3.05 16.29 -3.08
N LYS A 3 2.21 15.51 -2.42
CA LYS A 3 2.51 14.99 -1.07
C LYS A 3 2.57 13.47 -1.12
N ILE A 4 3.73 12.92 -0.78
CA ILE A 4 3.97 11.48 -0.72
C ILE A 4 4.33 11.12 0.72
N ILE A 5 3.64 10.11 1.25
CA ILE A 5 3.92 9.58 2.57
C ILE A 5 4.45 8.15 2.41
N THR A 6 5.48 7.81 3.15
CA THR A 6 5.95 6.42 3.28
C THR A 6 5.89 6.05 4.76
N ILE A 7 5.33 4.88 5.06
CA ILE A 7 5.09 4.47 6.43
C ILE A 7 5.18 2.95 6.58
N ASN A 8 5.92 2.51 7.59
CA ASN A 8 5.94 1.11 8.00
C ASN A 8 4.83 0.91 9.04
N THR A 9 3.83 0.08 8.72
CA THR A 9 2.66 -0.09 9.59
C THR A 9 2.81 -1.18 10.63
N ASN A 10 3.83 -2.02 10.50
CA ASN A 10 4.02 -3.18 11.39
C ASN A 10 2.71 -3.98 11.57
N GLY A 11 2.03 -4.20 10.44
CA GLY A 11 0.74 -4.88 10.41
C GLY A 11 -0.41 -3.89 10.16
N ILE A 12 -0.97 -3.94 8.95
CA ILE A 12 -2.02 -2.99 8.54
C ILE A 12 -3.32 -3.17 9.33
N ARG A 13 -3.67 -4.39 9.69
CA ARG A 13 -4.88 -4.65 10.49
C ARG A 13 -4.78 -4.02 11.87
N SER A 14 -3.64 -4.19 12.53
CA SER A 14 -3.36 -3.58 13.82
C SER A 14 -3.33 -2.05 13.71
N ALA A 15 -2.70 -1.53 12.66
CA ALA A 15 -2.63 -0.08 12.43
C ALA A 15 -4.03 0.52 12.26
N VAL A 16 -4.91 -0.12 11.49
CA VAL A 16 -6.29 0.35 11.32
C VAL A 16 -7.05 0.32 12.65
N ASN A 17 -6.88 -0.74 13.45
CA ASN A 17 -7.50 -0.82 14.77
C ASN A 17 -7.04 0.32 15.70
N LYS A 18 -5.84 0.84 15.48
CA LYS A 18 -5.30 1.99 16.23
C LYS A 18 -5.63 3.34 15.60
N GLY A 19 -6.42 3.36 14.53
CA GLY A 19 -6.87 4.61 13.90
C GLY A 19 -6.03 5.11 12.75
N PHE A 20 -5.20 4.26 12.14
CA PHE A 20 -4.33 4.66 11.02
C PHE A 20 -5.12 5.34 9.89
N HIS A 21 -6.27 4.78 9.52
CA HIS A 21 -7.09 5.34 8.43
C HIS A 21 -7.66 6.71 8.79
N LEU A 22 -7.95 6.97 10.07
CA LEU A 22 -8.43 8.27 10.53
C LEU A 22 -7.31 9.31 10.45
N TRP A 23 -6.10 8.93 10.83
CA TRP A 23 -4.93 9.80 10.67
C TRP A 23 -4.66 10.07 9.20
N LEU A 24 -4.72 9.03 8.35
CA LEU A 24 -4.44 9.15 6.93
C LEU A 24 -5.41 10.13 6.25
N ALA A 25 -6.69 10.10 6.63
CA ALA A 25 -7.71 10.99 6.07
C ALA A 25 -7.38 12.47 6.30
N LYS A 26 -6.62 12.79 7.35
CA LYS A 26 -6.24 14.17 7.69
C LYS A 26 -4.98 14.63 6.96
N GLN A 27 -4.28 13.74 6.28
CA GLN A 27 -2.98 14.08 5.69
C GLN A 27 -3.06 14.71 4.32
N ASP A 28 -4.16 14.54 3.61
CA ASP A 28 -4.34 15.03 2.25
C ASP A 28 -3.18 14.59 1.33
N ALA A 29 -2.80 13.33 1.43
CA ALA A 29 -1.71 12.77 0.64
C ALA A 29 -2.15 12.42 -0.78
N ASP A 30 -1.26 12.56 -1.73
CA ASP A 30 -1.49 12.14 -3.11
C ASP A 30 -1.11 10.67 -3.31
N ILE A 31 -0.01 10.25 -2.67
CA ILE A 31 0.50 8.89 -2.76
C ILE A 31 0.94 8.44 -1.37
N VAL A 32 0.61 7.19 -1.03
CA VAL A 32 1.02 6.59 0.25
C VAL A 32 1.69 5.26 -0.05
N CYS A 33 2.93 5.13 0.42
CA CYS A 33 3.70 3.89 0.31
C CYS A 33 3.73 3.22 1.68
N ILE A 34 3.20 2.01 1.76
CA ILE A 34 3.04 1.30 3.03
C ILE A 34 3.94 0.06 3.02
N GLN A 35 4.72 -0.11 4.08
CA GLN A 35 5.52 -1.29 4.29
C GLN A 35 4.96 -2.12 5.45
N GLU A 36 5.31 -3.41 5.45
CA GLU A 36 4.92 -4.39 6.47
C GLU A 36 3.42 -4.46 6.68
N LEU A 37 2.71 -4.79 5.60
CA LEU A 37 1.27 -5.06 5.68
C LEU A 37 0.96 -6.22 6.64
N LYS A 38 1.78 -7.27 6.61
CA LYS A 38 1.59 -8.50 7.39
C LYS A 38 0.19 -9.08 7.21
N ALA A 39 -0.31 -9.03 5.98
CA ALA A 39 -1.67 -9.44 5.62
C ALA A 39 -1.70 -10.02 4.22
N GLN A 40 -2.64 -10.92 3.97
CA GLN A 40 -2.94 -11.40 2.63
C GLN A 40 -3.88 -10.40 1.94
N PRO A 41 -4.04 -10.47 0.59
CA PRO A 41 -4.87 -9.48 -0.11
C PRO A 41 -6.27 -9.31 0.46
N SER A 42 -6.92 -10.41 0.84
CA SER A 42 -8.27 -10.38 1.40
C SER A 42 -8.33 -9.86 2.83
N GLU A 43 -7.18 -9.74 3.50
CA GLU A 43 -7.10 -9.30 4.89
C GLU A 43 -6.75 -7.80 5.01
N VAL A 44 -6.40 -7.16 3.91
CA VAL A 44 -6.09 -5.72 3.93
C VAL A 44 -7.39 -4.94 4.09
N PRO A 45 -7.54 -4.14 5.16
CA PRO A 45 -8.80 -3.44 5.42
C PRO A 45 -9.15 -2.43 4.34
N ASP A 46 -10.43 -2.39 3.94
CA ASP A 46 -10.92 -1.44 2.95
C ASP A 46 -10.92 0.01 3.46
N GLU A 47 -10.89 0.18 4.78
CA GLU A 47 -10.84 1.51 5.41
C GLU A 47 -9.67 2.35 4.92
N ILE A 48 -8.54 1.73 4.54
CA ILE A 48 -7.38 2.49 4.03
C ILE A 48 -7.63 3.13 2.67
N ASN A 49 -8.67 2.69 1.94
CA ASN A 49 -9.02 3.28 0.64
C ASN A 49 -9.74 4.63 0.80
N LEU A 50 -10.13 5.00 2.00
CA LEU A 50 -10.84 6.25 2.34
C LEU A 50 -12.05 6.49 1.42
N ASP A 51 -13.00 5.53 1.44
CA ASP A 51 -14.25 5.59 0.67
C ASP A 51 -14.02 5.87 -0.83
N GLY A 52 -13.05 5.17 -1.43
CA GLY A 52 -12.77 5.31 -2.85
C GLY A 52 -11.87 6.48 -3.22
N THR A 53 -11.33 7.19 -2.23
CA THR A 53 -10.35 8.25 -2.48
C THR A 53 -9.08 7.71 -3.13
N PHE A 54 -8.64 6.53 -2.70
CA PHE A 54 -7.41 5.91 -3.19
C PHE A 54 -7.66 4.69 -4.07
N TYR A 55 -6.89 4.58 -5.14
CA TYR A 55 -6.61 3.31 -5.82
C TYR A 55 -5.54 2.59 -5.01
N ARG A 56 -5.67 1.27 -4.89
CA ARG A 56 -4.83 0.45 -4.02
C ARG A 56 -4.16 -0.66 -4.81
N TYR A 57 -2.83 -0.79 -4.63
CA TYR A 57 -2.03 -1.84 -5.25
C TYR A 57 -1.20 -2.51 -4.17
N VAL A 58 -1.27 -3.82 -4.07
CA VAL A 58 -0.60 -4.56 -3.00
C VAL A 58 0.27 -5.68 -3.56
N HIS A 59 1.36 -5.95 -2.86
CA HIS A 59 2.20 -7.11 -3.10
C HIS A 59 2.37 -7.82 -1.75
N CYS A 60 1.61 -8.90 -1.56
CA CYS A 60 1.62 -9.64 -0.31
C CYS A 60 2.62 -10.79 -0.38
N ALA A 61 3.22 -11.13 0.77
CA ALA A 61 4.10 -12.28 0.84
C ALA A 61 3.29 -13.58 0.76
N GLU A 62 3.94 -14.64 0.29
CA GLU A 62 3.31 -15.98 0.31
C GLU A 62 3.13 -16.45 1.75
N LYS A 63 4.07 -16.12 2.63
CA LYS A 63 3.98 -16.44 4.06
C LYS A 63 2.99 -15.52 4.74
N LYS A 64 1.99 -16.09 5.41
CA LYS A 64 0.97 -15.34 6.13
C LYS A 64 1.57 -14.53 7.27
N GLY A 65 1.04 -13.32 7.50
CA GLY A 65 1.44 -12.46 8.60
C GLY A 65 2.86 -11.91 8.50
N TYR A 66 3.41 -11.83 7.30
CA TYR A 66 4.80 -11.48 7.07
C TYR A 66 4.94 -10.48 5.93
N SER A 67 5.81 -9.46 6.09
CA SER A 67 6.17 -8.53 5.02
C SER A 67 4.96 -7.92 4.31
N GLY A 68 5.04 -7.77 2.98
CA GLY A 68 3.98 -7.17 2.18
C GLY A 68 4.06 -5.65 2.12
N CYS A 69 3.77 -5.08 0.96
CA CYS A 69 3.77 -3.64 0.76
C CYS A 69 2.59 -3.21 -0.08
N ALA A 70 2.28 -1.93 -0.03
CA ALA A 70 1.18 -1.34 -0.80
C ALA A 70 1.53 0.06 -1.25
N VAL A 71 0.90 0.46 -2.36
CA VAL A 71 0.85 1.86 -2.78
C VAL A 71 -0.62 2.24 -2.90
N LEU A 72 -0.96 3.37 -2.28
CA LEU A 72 -2.25 4.02 -2.45
C LEU A 72 -2.03 5.30 -3.24
N SER A 73 -2.88 5.59 -4.23
CA SER A 73 -2.79 6.83 -4.98
C SER A 73 -4.16 7.39 -5.29
N ARG A 74 -4.30 8.73 -5.20
CA ARG A 74 -5.55 9.42 -5.56
C ARG A 74 -5.82 9.32 -7.05
N LYS A 75 -4.77 9.49 -7.85
CA LYS A 75 -4.86 9.40 -9.30
C LYS A 75 -4.56 7.97 -9.73
N LYS A 76 -5.31 7.47 -10.71
CA LYS A 76 -5.05 6.15 -11.26
C LYS A 76 -3.70 6.16 -11.99
N PRO A 77 -2.77 5.25 -11.64
CA PRO A 77 -1.50 5.16 -12.36
C PRO A 77 -1.69 4.76 -13.81
N ASP A 78 -0.78 5.22 -14.67
CA ASP A 78 -0.74 4.80 -16.07
C ASP A 78 -0.20 3.39 -16.21
N GLU A 79 0.68 2.97 -15.29
CA GLU A 79 1.25 1.64 -15.28
C GLU A 79 1.49 1.18 -13.85
N VAL A 80 1.23 -0.09 -13.58
CA VAL A 80 1.47 -0.74 -12.29
C VAL A 80 2.26 -2.02 -12.52
N ILE A 81 3.36 -2.19 -11.79
CA ILE A 81 4.17 -3.39 -11.83
C ILE A 81 4.26 -3.96 -10.41
N ILE A 82 3.86 -5.21 -10.24
CA ILE A 82 3.93 -5.93 -8.97
C ILE A 82 5.13 -6.85 -9.00
N GLY A 83 6.06 -6.65 -8.04
CA GLY A 83 7.33 -7.37 -8.03
C GLY A 83 8.35 -6.72 -8.96
N PHE A 84 9.55 -7.25 -9.00
CA PHE A 84 10.60 -6.72 -9.89
C PHE A 84 11.34 -7.82 -10.68
N GLY A 85 10.76 -9.02 -10.74
CA GLY A 85 11.26 -10.07 -11.60
C GLY A 85 12.25 -11.02 -10.94
N ASN A 86 12.48 -10.91 -9.63
CA ASN A 86 13.28 -11.86 -8.87
C ASN A 86 12.35 -12.71 -8.01
N GLU A 87 12.20 -13.97 -8.37
CA GLU A 87 11.22 -14.86 -7.75
C GLU A 87 11.40 -14.98 -6.24
N GLU A 88 12.64 -15.05 -5.79
CA GLU A 88 12.95 -15.18 -4.36
C GLU A 88 12.48 -13.95 -3.56
N PHE A 89 12.74 -12.74 -4.06
CA PHE A 89 12.26 -11.52 -3.43
C PHE A 89 10.76 -11.35 -3.59
N ASP A 90 10.22 -11.73 -4.74
CA ASP A 90 8.81 -11.49 -5.03
C ASP A 90 7.90 -12.35 -4.16
N ARG A 91 8.38 -13.51 -3.69
CA ARG A 91 7.65 -14.32 -2.71
C ARG A 91 7.46 -13.60 -1.37
N GLU A 92 8.29 -12.61 -1.09
CA GLU A 92 8.25 -11.87 0.17
C GLU A 92 7.36 -10.62 0.12
N GLY A 93 6.78 -10.30 -1.05
CA GLY A 93 5.88 -9.16 -1.18
C GLY A 93 6.55 -7.83 -0.87
N ARG A 94 7.58 -7.46 -1.64
CA ARG A 94 8.42 -6.31 -1.29
C ARG A 94 8.40 -5.17 -2.29
N CYS A 95 7.75 -5.33 -3.45
CA CYS A 95 7.86 -4.32 -4.51
C CYS A 95 6.54 -4.04 -5.20
N VAL A 96 6.11 -2.79 -5.16
CA VAL A 96 5.04 -2.25 -6.00
C VAL A 96 5.58 -1.02 -6.68
N GLU A 97 5.53 -0.99 -8.00
CA GLU A 97 5.94 0.17 -8.79
C GLU A 97 4.70 0.77 -9.46
N VAL A 98 4.53 2.06 -9.34
CA VAL A 98 3.46 2.79 -10.05
C VAL A 98 4.09 3.90 -10.88
N ARG A 99 3.57 4.10 -12.08
CA ARG A 99 4.08 5.13 -12.99
C ARG A 99 2.97 6.07 -13.41
N PHE A 100 3.31 7.34 -13.46
CA PHE A 100 2.40 8.39 -13.91
C PHE A 100 3.07 9.18 -15.02
N ASN A 101 2.36 9.38 -16.14
CA ASN A 101 2.88 10.21 -17.22
C ASN A 101 2.85 11.69 -16.83
N ASN A 102 1.84 12.06 -16.03
CA ASN A 102 1.68 13.41 -15.52
C ASN A 102 1.20 13.37 -14.07
N LEU A 103 1.81 14.17 -13.23
CA LEU A 103 1.39 14.36 -11.86
C LEU A 103 1.06 15.80 -11.58
#